data_3d8eca09eafb7d813072e59c1c07787d
#
_entry.id   3d8eca09eafb7d813072e59c1c07787d
#
_cell.length_a   1.000
_cell.length_b   1.000
_cell.length_c   1.000
_cell.angle_alpha   90.00
_cell.angle_beta   90.00
_cell.angle_gamma   90.00
#
_symmetry.space_group_name_H-M   'P 1'
#
loop_
_entity.id
_entity.type
_entity.pdbx_description
1 polymer ?
#
loop_
_entity_poly.entity_id
_entity_poly.type
_entity_poly.pdbx_seq_one_letter_code
_entity_poly.pdbx_strand_id
1 'polypeptide(L)'
;MNKEIIVIGGNHHNTLGILRSLGERGIKSLLIIVSTDPKPYVGYSKYICEMKVVKDESCILSAMRSLHKSSEKAIVIACSDSISSYLDINRKSLYTDFILPGSDEEGKVTRLMNKNYMLQLALDCGLSVPKSLTVNTKLLDIKSVEYPCIIKPLISKNGSKADIAICENESQLEEYFRSSNCEELQIQKYITKDIEFQLIGCSLNAGENVIIPGASIILRQPKNTNTGFLRYIPIRDFKFDRKSCVEFIRQTGYSGLFSLEFIRGEDGVDYFMEINFRNDGNSICVTASGMNLPYIWYLYNSGNNIDDELCYDSMKEVLVMPEFNDIGNAIHNRISWSKWISDVKNTDRFMEFSKHDQKPFWMYIFKRIFHI
;
A
#
# COMPACT_ATOMS: atom_id res chain seq x y z
N MET A 1 -13.12 -15.67 22.62
CA MET A 1 -13.38 -14.23 22.90
C MET A 1 -12.85 -13.43 21.72
N ASN A 2 -13.50 -12.33 21.36
CA ASN A 2 -13.00 -11.47 20.28
C ASN A 2 -11.81 -10.65 20.82
N LYS A 3 -10.62 -10.80 20.20
CA LYS A 3 -9.46 -9.96 20.54
C LYS A 3 -9.69 -8.51 20.12
N GLU A 4 -9.09 -7.58 20.86
CA GLU A 4 -9.02 -6.19 20.42
C GLU A 4 -8.18 -6.07 19.14
N ILE A 5 -8.57 -5.17 18.25
CA ILE A 5 -7.80 -4.82 17.06
C ILE A 5 -7.58 -3.33 17.00
N ILE A 6 -6.33 -2.93 16.78
CA ILE A 6 -5.89 -1.54 16.65
C ILE A 6 -5.51 -1.28 15.20
N VAL A 7 -6.21 -0.37 14.58
CA VAL A 7 -5.85 0.16 13.25
C VAL A 7 -5.06 1.45 13.43
N ILE A 8 -3.88 1.54 12.83
CA ILE A 8 -3.01 2.72 12.91
C ILE A 8 -2.80 3.25 11.49
N GLY A 9 -3.23 4.49 11.25
CA GLY A 9 -3.14 5.08 9.91
C GLY A 9 -3.29 6.59 9.90
N GLY A 10 -3.26 7.17 8.70
CA GLY A 10 -3.52 8.59 8.46
C GLY A 10 -5.00 8.89 8.22
N ASN A 11 -5.30 10.18 8.06
CA ASN A 11 -6.64 10.66 7.66
C ASN A 11 -6.87 10.43 6.15
N HIS A 12 -7.00 9.15 5.76
CA HIS A 12 -6.97 8.71 4.37
C HIS A 12 -7.92 7.51 4.13
N HIS A 13 -8.38 7.31 2.88
CA HIS A 13 -9.26 6.19 2.50
C HIS A 13 -8.66 4.81 2.80
N ASN A 14 -7.33 4.66 2.83
CA ASN A 14 -6.67 3.43 3.23
C ASN A 14 -7.12 2.99 4.64
N THR A 15 -7.00 3.90 5.62
CA THR A 15 -7.45 3.66 7.01
C THR A 15 -8.96 3.38 7.06
N LEU A 16 -9.75 4.17 6.31
CA LEU A 16 -11.20 3.99 6.24
C LEU A 16 -11.59 2.64 5.63
N GLY A 17 -10.86 2.18 4.62
CA GLY A 17 -11.05 0.88 3.97
C GLY A 17 -10.89 -0.28 4.95
N ILE A 18 -9.86 -0.26 5.81
CA ILE A 18 -9.67 -1.28 6.86
C ILE A 18 -10.82 -1.29 7.86
N LEU A 19 -11.19 -0.11 8.38
CA LEU A 19 -12.30 0.01 9.34
C LEU A 19 -13.60 -0.58 8.78
N ARG A 20 -13.87 -0.34 7.49
CA ARG A 20 -15.04 -0.89 6.79
C ARG A 20 -14.93 -2.38 6.54
N SER A 21 -13.76 -2.86 6.10
CA SER A 21 -13.53 -4.30 5.87
C SER A 21 -13.76 -5.12 7.13
N LEU A 22 -13.27 -4.65 8.28
CA LEU A 22 -13.51 -5.28 9.59
C LEU A 22 -14.94 -5.08 10.05
N GLY A 23 -15.45 -3.86 9.94
CA GLY A 23 -16.79 -3.49 10.43
C GLY A 23 -17.93 -4.17 9.69
N GLU A 24 -17.80 -4.45 8.40
CA GLU A 24 -18.75 -5.23 7.59
C GLU A 24 -18.81 -6.71 8.04
N ARG A 25 -17.81 -7.18 8.79
CA ARG A 25 -17.76 -8.47 9.49
C ARG A 25 -18.08 -8.38 10.98
N GLY A 26 -18.61 -7.25 11.45
CA GLY A 26 -19.03 -7.04 12.84
C GLY A 26 -17.90 -6.71 13.82
N ILE A 27 -16.66 -6.52 13.33
CA ILE A 27 -15.50 -6.18 14.17
C ILE A 27 -15.35 -4.66 14.22
N LYS A 28 -15.51 -4.07 15.39
CA LYS A 28 -15.17 -2.66 15.63
C LYS A 28 -13.74 -2.54 16.08
N SER A 29 -13.06 -1.51 15.59
CA SER A 29 -11.64 -1.29 15.81
C SER A 29 -11.36 -0.15 16.81
N LEU A 30 -10.28 -0.29 17.57
CA LEU A 30 -9.59 0.83 18.20
C LEU A 30 -8.79 1.53 17.09
N LEU A 31 -8.78 2.86 17.08
CA LEU A 31 -8.18 3.64 16.00
C LEU A 31 -7.15 4.64 16.52
N ILE A 32 -5.95 4.61 15.92
CA ILE A 32 -4.94 5.64 16.08
C ILE A 32 -4.76 6.34 14.75
N ILE A 33 -5.02 7.66 14.70
CA ILE A 33 -4.81 8.47 13.50
C ILE A 33 -3.61 9.37 13.73
N VAL A 34 -2.60 9.22 12.86
CA VAL A 34 -1.47 10.16 12.77
C VAL A 34 -1.92 11.32 11.89
N SER A 35 -2.18 12.48 12.49
CA SER A 35 -2.71 13.64 11.78
C SER A 35 -2.54 14.92 12.59
N THR A 36 -2.31 16.03 11.88
CA THR A 36 -2.39 17.38 12.44
C THR A 36 -3.82 17.90 12.54
N ASP A 37 -4.78 17.29 11.84
CA ASP A 37 -6.20 17.59 11.94
C ASP A 37 -6.76 16.95 13.22
N PRO A 38 -7.25 17.71 14.20
CA PRO A 38 -7.77 17.18 15.47
C PRO A 38 -9.12 16.44 15.29
N LYS A 39 -9.80 16.62 14.16
CA LYS A 39 -11.09 16.00 13.84
C LYS A 39 -11.04 15.33 12.45
N PRO A 40 -10.18 14.32 12.24
CA PRO A 40 -10.00 13.68 10.96
C PRO A 40 -11.31 13.05 10.46
N TYR A 41 -11.60 13.14 9.14
CA TYR A 41 -12.87 12.64 8.60
C TYR A 41 -13.05 11.12 8.79
N VAL A 42 -11.96 10.36 8.76
CA VAL A 42 -11.96 8.92 9.03
C VAL A 42 -12.53 8.60 10.41
N GLY A 43 -12.29 9.46 11.39
CA GLY A 43 -12.76 9.31 12.78
C GLY A 43 -14.29 9.31 12.95
N TYR A 44 -15.05 9.64 11.90
CA TYR A 44 -16.51 9.60 11.92
C TYR A 44 -17.11 8.26 11.50
N SER A 45 -16.28 7.25 11.20
CA SER A 45 -16.76 5.91 10.87
C SER A 45 -17.47 5.27 12.08
N LYS A 46 -18.63 4.65 11.78
CA LYS A 46 -19.40 3.92 12.81
C LYS A 46 -18.72 2.63 13.32
N TYR A 47 -17.66 2.21 12.64
CA TYR A 47 -16.93 0.98 12.93
C TYR A 47 -15.77 1.17 13.93
N ILE A 48 -15.72 2.33 14.57
CA ILE A 48 -14.72 2.66 15.58
C ILE A 48 -15.33 2.46 16.98
N CYS A 49 -14.58 1.80 17.89
CA CYS A 49 -14.91 1.72 19.31
C CYS A 49 -14.40 2.96 20.06
N GLU A 50 -13.12 3.21 19.97
CA GLU A 50 -12.40 4.32 20.61
C GLU A 50 -11.31 4.83 19.66
N MET A 51 -10.99 6.12 19.71
CA MET A 51 -10.03 6.72 18.81
C MET A 51 -9.08 7.66 19.56
N LYS A 52 -7.82 7.69 19.11
CA LYS A 52 -6.84 8.73 19.45
C LYS A 52 -6.26 9.35 18.18
N VAL A 53 -6.13 10.66 18.21
CA VAL A 53 -5.39 11.42 17.20
C VAL A 53 -4.03 11.77 17.79
N VAL A 54 -2.96 11.46 17.08
CA VAL A 54 -1.57 11.74 17.46
C VAL A 54 -0.91 12.59 16.39
N LYS A 55 0.05 13.42 16.79
CA LYS A 55 0.72 14.36 15.88
C LYS A 55 1.66 13.65 14.89
N ASP A 56 2.38 12.66 15.38
CA ASP A 56 3.43 11.94 14.66
C ASP A 56 3.60 10.52 15.21
N GLU A 57 4.46 9.74 14.58
CA GLU A 57 4.68 8.34 14.92
C GLU A 57 5.26 8.13 16.32
N SER A 58 6.02 9.09 16.87
CA SER A 58 6.62 8.96 18.21
C SER A 58 5.59 8.80 19.32
N CYS A 59 4.37 9.27 19.09
CA CYS A 59 3.24 9.18 20.02
C CYS A 59 2.45 7.86 19.91
N ILE A 60 2.73 7.01 18.92
CA ILE A 60 1.96 5.77 18.65
C ILE A 60 2.03 4.82 19.85
N LEU A 61 3.21 4.57 20.40
CA LEU A 61 3.41 3.62 21.50
C LEU A 61 2.54 3.96 22.72
N SER A 62 2.55 5.24 23.13
CA SER A 62 1.75 5.70 24.25
C SER A 62 0.25 5.63 23.98
N ALA A 63 -0.16 5.93 22.74
CA ALA A 63 -1.55 5.82 22.30
C ALA A 63 -2.02 4.36 22.30
N MET A 64 -1.22 3.40 21.78
CA MET A 64 -1.52 1.97 21.79
C MET A 64 -1.76 1.47 23.21
N ARG A 65 -0.82 1.74 24.14
CA ARG A 65 -0.94 1.31 25.54
C ARG A 65 -2.14 1.93 26.26
N SER A 66 -2.53 3.14 25.89
CA SER A 66 -3.67 3.80 26.53
C SER A 66 -5.02 3.34 25.99
N LEU A 67 -5.09 2.87 24.74
CA LEU A 67 -6.31 2.31 24.15
C LEU A 67 -6.51 0.84 24.51
N HIS A 68 -5.42 0.09 24.60
CA HIS A 68 -5.44 -1.33 24.93
C HIS A 68 -5.80 -1.53 26.41
N LYS A 69 -6.90 -2.26 26.66
CA LYS A 69 -7.44 -2.50 28.02
C LYS A 69 -7.60 -3.97 28.34
N SER A 70 -7.46 -4.85 27.34
CA SER A 70 -7.56 -6.28 27.51
C SER A 70 -6.30 -6.87 28.14
N SER A 71 -6.41 -7.99 28.81
CA SER A 71 -5.27 -8.82 29.25
C SER A 71 -4.68 -9.67 28.12
N GLU A 72 -5.42 -9.84 27.00
CA GLU A 72 -4.96 -10.56 25.82
C GLU A 72 -4.28 -9.58 24.85
N LYS A 73 -3.27 -10.05 24.10
CA LYS A 73 -2.60 -9.21 23.09
C LYS A 73 -3.58 -8.66 22.05
N ALA A 74 -3.53 -7.36 21.80
CA ALA A 74 -4.31 -6.75 20.73
C ALA A 74 -3.61 -6.95 19.36
N ILE A 75 -4.42 -7.18 18.34
CA ILE A 75 -3.96 -7.33 16.95
C ILE A 75 -3.75 -5.94 16.33
N VAL A 76 -2.69 -5.75 15.55
CA VAL A 76 -2.37 -4.45 14.96
C VAL A 76 -2.39 -4.53 13.43
N ILE A 77 -2.92 -3.48 12.79
CA ILE A 77 -2.80 -3.24 11.35
C ILE A 77 -2.20 -1.86 11.12
N ALA A 78 -1.13 -1.79 10.31
CA ALA A 78 -0.48 -0.57 9.86
C ALA A 78 -0.99 -0.17 8.47
N CYS A 79 -1.21 1.14 8.24
CA CYS A 79 -1.71 1.70 6.98
C CYS A 79 -0.71 2.64 6.27
N SER A 80 0.54 2.76 6.72
CA SER A 80 1.61 3.51 6.05
C SER A 80 2.98 2.90 6.32
N ASP A 81 3.94 3.22 5.46
CA ASP A 81 5.31 2.71 5.58
C ASP A 81 6.02 3.28 6.81
N SER A 82 5.78 4.55 7.15
CA SER A 82 6.32 5.17 8.37
C SER A 82 5.81 4.50 9.64
N ILE A 83 4.52 4.15 9.70
CA ILE A 83 3.92 3.42 10.83
C ILE A 83 4.49 1.99 10.89
N SER A 84 4.60 1.30 9.74
CA SER A 84 5.16 -0.05 9.68
C SER A 84 6.60 -0.08 10.16
N SER A 85 7.42 0.87 9.70
CA SER A 85 8.81 1.04 10.15
C SER A 85 8.88 1.36 11.65
N TYR A 86 8.01 2.25 12.15
CA TYR A 86 7.96 2.58 13.58
C TYR A 86 7.64 1.36 14.45
N LEU A 87 6.66 0.55 14.05
CA LEU A 87 6.31 -0.69 14.76
C LEU A 87 7.45 -1.73 14.71
N ASP A 88 8.14 -1.82 13.57
CA ASP A 88 9.24 -2.75 13.35
C ASP A 88 10.45 -2.45 14.24
N ILE A 89 10.88 -1.17 14.30
CA ILE A 89 12.03 -0.76 15.11
C ILE A 89 11.75 -0.69 16.62
N ASN A 90 10.48 -0.71 17.04
CA ASN A 90 10.06 -0.74 18.44
C ASN A 90 9.47 -2.11 18.85
N ARG A 91 9.68 -3.15 18.04
CA ARG A 91 9.04 -4.44 18.18
C ARG A 91 9.24 -5.07 19.57
N LYS A 92 10.47 -5.04 20.10
CA LYS A 92 10.80 -5.62 21.40
C LYS A 92 10.03 -5.00 22.56
N SER A 93 9.67 -3.74 22.46
CA SER A 93 8.88 -3.04 23.49
C SER A 93 7.38 -3.25 23.38
N LEU A 94 6.91 -3.84 22.26
CA LEU A 94 5.51 -3.99 21.92
C LEU A 94 5.03 -5.44 21.91
N TYR A 95 5.90 -6.42 21.65
CA TYR A 95 5.51 -7.81 21.40
C TYR A 95 4.84 -8.51 22.60
N THR A 96 5.01 -8.00 23.81
CA THR A 96 4.34 -8.54 25.02
C THR A 96 2.85 -8.29 25.00
N ASP A 97 2.45 -7.11 24.52
CA ASP A 97 1.06 -6.61 24.62
C ASP A 97 0.33 -6.66 23.25
N PHE A 98 1.07 -6.79 22.15
CA PHE A 98 0.53 -6.67 20.81
C PHE A 98 0.98 -7.78 19.86
N ILE A 99 0.10 -8.15 18.92
CA ILE A 99 0.41 -8.95 17.75
C ILE A 99 0.64 -7.98 16.59
N LEU A 100 1.91 -7.80 16.24
CA LEU A 100 2.35 -6.80 15.25
C LEU A 100 2.52 -7.44 13.87
N PRO A 101 2.17 -6.72 12.79
CA PRO A 101 2.70 -7.07 11.48
C PRO A 101 4.23 -6.92 11.48
N GLY A 102 4.92 -7.71 10.65
CA GLY A 102 6.37 -7.65 10.58
C GLY A 102 7.02 -9.03 10.56
N SER A 103 8.33 -9.09 10.77
CA SER A 103 9.10 -10.32 10.95
C SER A 103 9.46 -10.51 12.42
N ASP A 104 10.00 -11.67 12.77
CA ASP A 104 10.44 -11.95 14.16
C ASP A 104 11.70 -11.16 14.55
N GLU A 105 12.44 -10.66 13.57
CA GLU A 105 13.65 -9.86 13.79
C GLU A 105 13.31 -8.36 13.75
N GLU A 106 13.61 -7.65 14.86
CA GLU A 106 13.44 -6.20 14.96
C GLU A 106 14.27 -5.45 13.92
N GLY A 107 13.64 -4.51 13.21
CA GLY A 107 14.27 -3.70 12.16
C GLY A 107 14.45 -4.40 10.82
N LYS A 108 14.06 -5.68 10.67
CA LYS A 108 14.20 -6.40 9.40
C LYS A 108 13.32 -5.82 8.31
N VAL A 109 12.06 -5.51 8.62
CA VAL A 109 11.12 -4.92 7.64
C VAL A 109 11.61 -3.55 7.19
N THR A 110 12.10 -2.74 8.12
CA THR A 110 12.68 -1.41 7.81
C THR A 110 13.90 -1.53 6.87
N ARG A 111 14.76 -2.54 7.08
CA ARG A 111 15.88 -2.82 6.16
C ARG A 111 15.40 -3.28 4.78
N LEU A 112 14.34 -4.10 4.72
CA LEU A 112 13.73 -4.56 3.48
C LEU A 112 13.07 -3.42 2.67
N MET A 113 12.72 -2.30 3.29
CA MET A 113 12.24 -1.09 2.60
C MET A 113 13.36 -0.36 1.83
N ASN A 114 14.63 -0.73 2.03
CA ASN A 114 15.73 -0.24 1.20
C ASN A 114 15.63 -0.83 -0.21
N LYS A 115 15.50 0.03 -1.23
CA LYS A 115 15.24 -0.37 -2.61
C LYS A 115 16.28 -1.32 -3.18
N ASN A 116 17.57 -1.09 -2.91
CA ASN A 116 18.64 -1.94 -3.44
C ASN A 116 18.58 -3.35 -2.84
N TYR A 117 18.40 -3.43 -1.51
CA TYR A 117 18.30 -4.71 -0.82
C TYR A 117 17.05 -5.48 -1.25
N MET A 118 15.92 -4.80 -1.34
CA MET A 118 14.64 -5.36 -1.77
C MET A 118 14.70 -5.91 -3.20
N LEU A 119 15.26 -5.14 -4.16
CA LEU A 119 15.37 -5.57 -5.55
C LEU A 119 16.35 -6.75 -5.70
N GLN A 120 17.45 -6.78 -4.93
CA GLN A 120 18.36 -7.91 -4.94
C GLN A 120 17.68 -9.18 -4.42
N LEU A 121 16.95 -9.10 -3.30
CA LEU A 121 16.20 -10.23 -2.77
C LEU A 121 15.13 -10.72 -3.79
N ALA A 122 14.48 -9.80 -4.49
CA ALA A 122 13.50 -10.13 -5.53
C ALA A 122 14.16 -10.92 -6.69
N LEU A 123 15.34 -10.49 -7.15
CA LEU A 123 16.15 -11.21 -8.15
C LEU A 123 16.52 -12.61 -7.66
N ASP A 124 17.00 -12.74 -6.44
CA ASP A 124 17.43 -14.01 -5.84
C ASP A 124 16.25 -15.00 -5.73
N CYS A 125 15.02 -14.47 -5.62
CA CYS A 125 13.79 -15.27 -5.63
C CYS A 125 13.23 -15.55 -7.03
N GLY A 126 13.88 -15.07 -8.10
CA GLY A 126 13.47 -15.31 -9.49
C GLY A 126 12.51 -14.28 -10.08
N LEU A 127 12.23 -13.17 -9.38
CA LEU A 127 11.44 -12.07 -9.94
C LEU A 127 12.29 -11.26 -10.92
N SER A 128 11.71 -10.85 -12.04
CA SER A 128 12.35 -9.88 -12.93
C SER A 128 12.29 -8.49 -12.30
N VAL A 129 13.42 -7.78 -12.32
CA VAL A 129 13.51 -6.38 -11.86
C VAL A 129 14.13 -5.54 -12.97
N PRO A 130 13.78 -4.25 -13.09
CA PRO A 130 14.47 -3.38 -14.05
C PRO A 130 15.95 -3.28 -13.70
N LYS A 131 16.83 -3.42 -14.69
CA LYS A 131 18.27 -3.19 -14.48
C LYS A 131 18.48 -1.83 -13.83
N SER A 132 19.21 -1.79 -12.74
CA SER A 132 19.48 -0.57 -12.00
C SER A 132 20.95 -0.46 -11.63
N LEU A 133 21.45 0.77 -11.62
CA LEU A 133 22.81 1.14 -11.29
C LEU A 133 22.76 2.25 -10.24
N THR A 134 23.50 2.09 -9.15
CA THR A 134 23.72 3.19 -8.20
C THR A 134 24.99 3.93 -8.60
N VAL A 135 24.86 5.23 -8.80
CA VAL A 135 26.00 6.08 -9.22
C VAL A 135 26.21 7.19 -8.20
N ASN A 136 27.50 7.49 -7.96
CA ASN A 136 27.88 8.71 -7.28
C ASN A 136 28.01 9.82 -8.31
N THR A 137 27.29 10.92 -8.11
CA THR A 137 27.24 12.04 -9.07
C THR A 137 28.60 12.73 -9.31
N LYS A 138 29.57 12.50 -8.41
CA LYS A 138 30.95 13.01 -8.53
C LYS A 138 31.90 12.08 -9.30
N LEU A 139 31.51 10.80 -9.50
CA LEU A 139 32.36 9.75 -10.08
C LEU A 139 31.71 9.13 -11.33
N LEU A 140 31.30 9.95 -12.27
CA LEU A 140 30.54 9.61 -13.47
C LEU A 140 31.11 8.41 -14.27
N ASP A 141 30.61 7.21 -13.99
CA ASP A 141 30.72 6.08 -14.90
C ASP A 141 29.31 5.70 -15.41
N ILE A 142 28.93 6.30 -16.53
CA ILE A 142 27.61 6.14 -17.18
C ILE A 142 27.64 5.28 -18.44
N LYS A 143 28.80 4.68 -18.75
CA LYS A 143 28.99 3.90 -19.99
C LYS A 143 28.09 2.66 -20.10
N SER A 144 27.55 2.18 -18.98
CA SER A 144 26.69 0.99 -18.91
C SER A 144 25.20 1.30 -18.82
N VAL A 145 24.80 2.57 -18.95
CA VAL A 145 23.39 2.99 -18.86
C VAL A 145 22.64 2.65 -20.14
N GLU A 146 21.51 1.95 -20.00
CA GLU A 146 20.57 1.69 -21.10
C GLU A 146 19.53 2.83 -21.15
N TYR A 147 19.28 3.38 -22.34
CA TYR A 147 18.29 4.44 -22.56
C TYR A 147 17.03 3.92 -23.27
N PRO A 148 15.84 4.50 -22.99
CA PRO A 148 15.61 5.51 -21.95
C PRO A 148 15.84 4.97 -20.54
N CYS A 149 16.23 5.85 -19.61
CA CYS A 149 16.39 5.49 -18.21
C CYS A 149 15.61 6.44 -17.29
N ILE A 150 15.29 5.95 -16.11
CA ILE A 150 14.66 6.74 -15.03
C ILE A 150 15.68 6.95 -13.91
N ILE A 151 15.78 8.17 -13.41
CA ILE A 151 16.66 8.54 -12.32
C ILE A 151 15.81 8.80 -11.08
N LYS A 152 16.28 8.26 -9.95
CA LYS A 152 15.62 8.41 -8.65
C LYS A 152 16.67 8.67 -7.58
N PRO A 153 16.41 9.53 -6.57
CA PRO A 153 17.22 9.58 -5.36
C PRO A 153 17.17 8.22 -4.63
N LEU A 154 18.31 7.77 -4.11
CA LEU A 154 18.35 6.55 -3.25
C LEU A 154 17.53 6.70 -1.99
N ILE A 155 17.55 7.90 -1.41
CA ILE A 155 16.80 8.24 -0.20
C ILE A 155 15.86 9.37 -0.54
N SER A 156 14.57 9.09 -0.60
CA SER A 156 13.53 10.13 -0.75
C SER A 156 13.37 10.87 0.56
N LYS A 157 14.14 11.92 0.79
CA LYS A 157 13.85 12.90 1.85
C LYS A 157 12.55 13.61 1.44
N ASN A 158 11.45 13.29 2.11
CA ASN A 158 10.11 13.87 1.95
C ASN A 158 9.19 13.32 0.85
N GLY A 159 9.47 12.17 0.25
CA GLY A 159 8.50 11.50 -0.64
C GLY A 159 8.08 12.29 -1.89
N SER A 160 8.88 13.27 -2.32
CA SER A 160 8.58 14.09 -3.48
C SER A 160 8.87 13.33 -4.77
N LYS A 161 7.83 13.13 -5.60
CA LYS A 161 8.00 12.64 -6.99
C LYS A 161 8.68 13.67 -7.90
N ALA A 162 8.97 14.87 -7.40
CA ALA A 162 9.64 15.95 -8.14
C ALA A 162 11.12 15.63 -8.47
N ASP A 163 11.72 14.67 -7.75
CA ASP A 163 13.13 14.28 -7.91
C ASP A 163 13.29 13.09 -8.87
N ILE A 164 12.24 12.70 -9.61
CA ILE A 164 12.29 11.62 -10.59
C ILE A 164 12.33 12.23 -11.98
N ALA A 165 13.33 11.84 -12.78
CA ALA A 165 13.47 12.26 -14.18
C ALA A 165 13.60 11.06 -15.11
N ILE A 166 13.08 11.19 -16.34
CA ILE A 166 13.30 10.25 -17.42
C ILE A 166 14.30 10.89 -18.37
N CYS A 167 15.36 10.17 -18.72
CA CYS A 167 16.38 10.58 -19.66
C CYS A 167 16.36 9.67 -20.87
N GLU A 168 16.17 10.26 -22.05
CA GLU A 168 16.12 9.57 -23.33
C GLU A 168 17.51 9.28 -23.91
N ASN A 169 18.54 9.98 -23.41
CA ASN A 169 19.92 9.88 -23.89
C ASN A 169 20.91 10.37 -22.83
N GLU A 170 22.21 10.18 -23.13
CA GLU A 170 23.33 10.54 -22.26
C GLU A 170 23.36 12.03 -21.92
N SER A 171 23.11 12.91 -22.91
CA SER A 171 23.13 14.35 -22.67
C SER A 171 22.12 14.83 -21.64
N GLN A 172 20.90 14.27 -21.66
CA GLN A 172 19.88 14.57 -20.65
C GLN A 172 20.26 14.04 -19.27
N LEU A 173 20.92 12.88 -19.22
CA LEU A 173 21.42 12.30 -17.98
C LEU A 173 22.52 13.17 -17.37
N GLU A 174 23.48 13.64 -18.17
CA GLU A 174 24.52 14.56 -17.71
C GLU A 174 23.97 15.91 -17.23
N GLU A 175 22.97 16.45 -17.93
CA GLU A 175 22.30 17.70 -17.52
C GLU A 175 21.62 17.54 -16.16
N TYR A 176 20.94 16.41 -15.95
CA TYR A 176 20.33 16.08 -14.65
C TYR A 176 21.39 16.02 -13.55
N PHE A 177 22.53 15.37 -13.78
CA PHE A 177 23.62 15.31 -12.80
C PHE A 177 24.18 16.67 -12.42
N ARG A 178 24.35 17.57 -13.41
CA ARG A 178 24.84 18.93 -13.15
C ARG A 178 23.87 19.76 -12.30
N SER A 179 22.56 19.49 -12.43
CA SER A 179 21.50 20.20 -11.70
C SER A 179 21.13 19.56 -10.37
N SER A 180 21.52 18.30 -10.16
CA SER A 180 21.15 17.54 -8.94
C SER A 180 22.06 17.88 -7.77
N ASN A 181 21.45 18.08 -6.60
CA ASN A 181 22.17 18.21 -5.33
C ASN A 181 22.36 16.88 -4.58
N CYS A 182 21.94 15.75 -5.17
CA CYS A 182 22.06 14.43 -4.56
C CYS A 182 23.47 13.86 -4.84
N GLU A 183 24.11 13.30 -3.81
CA GLU A 183 25.41 12.66 -3.97
C GLU A 183 25.30 11.26 -4.61
N GLU A 184 24.24 10.54 -4.31
CA GLU A 184 23.98 9.21 -4.84
C GLU A 184 22.59 9.14 -5.48
N LEU A 185 22.54 8.58 -6.68
CA LEU A 185 21.35 8.40 -7.48
C LEU A 185 21.23 6.95 -7.95
N GLN A 186 20.02 6.46 -8.06
CA GLN A 186 19.70 5.22 -8.75
C GLN A 186 19.29 5.56 -10.18
N ILE A 187 20.00 5.00 -11.15
CA ILE A 187 19.62 4.98 -12.56
C ILE A 187 18.99 3.61 -12.82
N GLN A 188 17.82 3.59 -13.39
CA GLN A 188 17.09 2.37 -13.68
C GLN A 188 16.63 2.39 -15.14
N LYS A 189 16.71 1.24 -15.83
CA LYS A 189 16.13 1.09 -17.17
C LYS A 189 14.66 1.51 -17.13
N TYR A 190 14.26 2.40 -18.02
CA TYR A 190 12.86 2.77 -18.18
C TYR A 190 12.10 1.62 -18.84
N ILE A 191 10.99 1.21 -18.23
CA ILE A 191 10.13 0.16 -18.77
C ILE A 191 8.95 0.82 -19.46
N THR A 192 8.84 0.65 -20.78
CA THR A 192 7.64 1.05 -21.51
C THR A 192 6.48 0.17 -21.05
N LYS A 193 5.54 0.82 -20.38
CA LYS A 193 4.47 0.16 -19.63
C LYS A 193 3.32 -0.24 -20.55
N ASP A 194 2.97 -1.52 -20.55
CA ASP A 194 1.67 -2.02 -21.01
C ASP A 194 0.62 -1.84 -19.89
N ILE A 195 0.82 -2.47 -18.76
CA ILE A 195 -0.05 -2.32 -17.58
C ILE A 195 0.77 -2.13 -16.30
N GLU A 196 0.19 -1.43 -15.34
CA GLU A 196 0.66 -1.34 -13.96
C GLU A 196 -0.33 -2.07 -13.07
N PHE A 197 0.18 -2.99 -12.25
CA PHE A 197 -0.67 -3.79 -11.38
C PHE A 197 -0.05 -4.02 -10.02
N GLN A 198 -0.91 -4.34 -9.06
CA GLN A 198 -0.53 -4.67 -7.69
C GLN A 198 -1.10 -6.02 -7.31
N LEU A 199 -0.29 -6.83 -6.62
CA LEU A 199 -0.72 -8.05 -5.96
C LEU A 199 -0.88 -7.75 -4.47
N ILE A 200 -2.13 -7.54 -4.05
CA ILE A 200 -2.45 -7.21 -2.66
C ILE A 200 -2.75 -8.51 -1.92
N GLY A 201 -2.04 -8.73 -0.81
CA GLY A 201 -2.08 -10.01 -0.11
C GLY A 201 -2.01 -9.93 1.41
N CYS A 202 -2.09 -11.09 2.02
CA CYS A 202 -1.86 -11.33 3.44
C CYS A 202 -0.88 -12.48 3.61
N SER A 203 0.16 -12.26 4.41
CA SER A 203 1.14 -13.26 4.79
C SER A 203 0.96 -13.65 6.24
N LEU A 204 0.97 -14.95 6.51
CA LEU A 204 0.78 -15.54 7.84
C LEU A 204 1.97 -16.45 8.15
N ASN A 205 2.21 -16.67 9.44
CA ASN A 205 3.26 -17.58 9.91
C ASN A 205 4.62 -17.30 9.25
N ALA A 206 5.13 -16.06 9.37
CA ALA A 206 6.44 -15.64 8.85
C ALA A 206 6.65 -15.95 7.35
N GLY A 207 5.60 -15.86 6.54
CA GLY A 207 5.67 -16.10 5.09
C GLY A 207 5.39 -17.54 4.65
N GLU A 208 5.09 -18.45 5.56
CA GLU A 208 4.76 -19.84 5.21
C GLU A 208 3.40 -19.95 4.50
N ASN A 209 2.44 -19.10 4.88
CA ASN A 209 1.10 -19.07 4.29
C ASN A 209 0.86 -17.72 3.61
N VAL A 210 1.03 -17.67 2.29
CA VAL A 210 0.90 -16.43 1.49
C VAL A 210 -0.40 -16.47 0.69
N ILE A 211 -1.27 -15.51 0.96
CA ILE A 211 -2.59 -15.35 0.32
C ILE A 211 -2.48 -14.18 -0.66
N ILE A 212 -2.56 -14.46 -1.96
CA ILE A 212 -2.62 -13.47 -3.05
C ILE A 212 -3.85 -13.82 -3.88
N PRO A 213 -4.99 -13.16 -3.66
CA PRO A 213 -6.25 -13.58 -4.28
C PRO A 213 -6.49 -13.05 -5.69
N GLY A 214 -5.66 -12.14 -6.18
CA GLY A 214 -5.77 -11.58 -7.53
C GLY A 214 -4.89 -10.36 -7.72
N ALA A 215 -5.12 -9.64 -8.81
CA ALA A 215 -4.38 -8.45 -9.19
C ALA A 215 -5.28 -7.21 -9.31
N SER A 216 -4.80 -6.10 -8.82
CA SER A 216 -5.38 -4.77 -9.00
C SER A 216 -4.68 -4.07 -10.16
N ILE A 217 -5.35 -3.87 -11.29
CA ILE A 217 -4.81 -3.17 -12.47
C ILE A 217 -5.22 -1.71 -12.39
N ILE A 218 -4.27 -0.81 -12.52
CA ILE A 218 -4.51 0.63 -12.52
C ILE A 218 -4.93 1.06 -13.92
N LEU A 219 -6.20 1.44 -14.08
CA LEU A 219 -6.77 1.89 -15.34
C LEU A 219 -6.46 3.36 -15.61
N ARG A 220 -6.40 4.17 -14.55
CA ARG A 220 -6.19 5.62 -14.63
C ARG A 220 -5.71 6.15 -13.29
N GLN A 221 -4.64 6.92 -13.29
CA GLN A 221 -4.11 7.61 -12.09
C GLN A 221 -4.35 9.12 -12.21
N PRO A 222 -4.75 9.80 -11.13
CA PRO A 222 -4.63 11.25 -11.03
C PRO A 222 -3.15 11.66 -10.98
N LYS A 223 -2.85 12.92 -11.34
CA LYS A 223 -1.48 13.44 -11.26
C LYS A 223 -0.96 13.40 -9.82
N ASN A 224 0.24 12.91 -9.64
CA ASN A 224 0.94 12.86 -8.35
C ASN A 224 0.30 11.95 -7.26
N THR A 225 -0.51 10.95 -7.64
CA THR A 225 -1.05 9.97 -6.69
C THR A 225 -0.82 8.53 -7.18
N ASN A 226 -0.69 7.60 -6.23
CA ASN A 226 -0.55 6.18 -6.52
C ASN A 226 -1.91 5.47 -6.56
N THR A 227 -2.93 6.07 -5.94
CA THR A 227 -4.28 5.51 -5.91
C THR A 227 -5.05 5.97 -7.13
N GLY A 228 -5.50 5.04 -7.96
CA GLY A 228 -6.19 5.31 -9.20
C GLY A 228 -7.56 4.66 -9.30
N PHE A 229 -8.27 4.93 -10.39
CA PHE A 229 -9.38 4.12 -10.83
C PHE A 229 -8.84 2.77 -11.29
N LEU A 230 -9.30 1.69 -10.70
CA LEU A 230 -8.70 0.36 -10.87
C LEU A 230 -9.74 -0.71 -11.17
N ARG A 231 -9.25 -1.78 -11.82
CA ARG A 231 -9.95 -3.04 -12.01
C ARG A 231 -9.24 -4.11 -11.19
N TYR A 232 -9.98 -4.79 -10.34
CA TYR A 232 -9.47 -5.97 -9.65
C TYR A 232 -9.89 -7.23 -10.37
N ILE A 233 -8.92 -8.11 -10.67
CA ILE A 233 -9.13 -9.37 -11.38
C ILE A 233 -8.74 -10.52 -10.44
N PRO A 234 -9.66 -11.51 -10.19
CA PRO A 234 -9.34 -12.70 -9.41
C PRO A 234 -8.17 -13.50 -9.98
N ILE A 235 -7.44 -14.21 -9.11
CA ILE A 235 -6.23 -14.95 -9.47
C ILE A 235 -6.43 -15.99 -10.58
N ARG A 236 -7.62 -16.57 -10.71
CA ARG A 236 -7.93 -17.53 -11.76
C ARG A 236 -7.92 -16.91 -13.17
N ASP A 237 -8.14 -15.60 -13.26
CA ASP A 237 -8.30 -14.86 -14.51
C ASP A 237 -7.08 -13.95 -14.80
N PHE A 238 -6.08 -13.91 -13.91
CA PHE A 238 -4.86 -13.11 -14.06
C PHE A 238 -3.59 -13.95 -13.93
N LYS A 239 -2.72 -13.89 -14.94
CA LYS A 239 -1.45 -14.63 -14.96
C LYS A 239 -0.30 -13.78 -14.47
N PHE A 240 0.49 -14.32 -13.53
CA PHE A 240 1.74 -13.77 -13.02
C PHE A 240 2.61 -14.90 -12.45
N ASP A 241 3.86 -14.65 -12.16
CA ASP A 241 4.74 -15.62 -11.51
C ASP A 241 4.44 -15.73 -10.01
N ARG A 242 3.40 -16.51 -9.68
CA ARG A 242 2.99 -16.75 -8.28
C ARG A 242 4.10 -17.39 -7.46
N LYS A 243 4.87 -18.31 -8.07
CA LYS A 243 5.89 -19.07 -7.34
C LYS A 243 6.98 -18.15 -6.79
N SER A 244 7.53 -17.30 -7.64
CA SER A 244 8.57 -16.34 -7.24
C SER A 244 8.03 -15.28 -6.28
N CYS A 245 6.77 -14.82 -6.45
CA CYS A 245 6.14 -13.91 -5.49
C CYS A 245 5.99 -14.52 -4.09
N VAL A 246 5.52 -15.77 -4.00
CA VAL A 246 5.38 -16.49 -2.72
C VAL A 246 6.74 -16.72 -2.08
N GLU A 247 7.76 -17.16 -2.86
CA GLU A 247 9.12 -17.35 -2.35
C GLU A 247 9.73 -16.04 -1.85
N PHE A 248 9.53 -14.94 -2.56
CA PHE A 248 9.99 -13.62 -2.14
C PHE A 248 9.39 -13.24 -0.77
N ILE A 249 8.06 -13.37 -0.58
CA ILE A 249 7.41 -13.09 0.70
C ILE A 249 7.94 -14.01 1.80
N ARG A 250 8.13 -15.32 1.51
CA ARG A 250 8.68 -16.28 2.46
C ARG A 250 10.08 -15.89 2.93
N GLN A 251 10.96 -15.45 2.04
CA GLN A 251 12.32 -15.01 2.35
C GLN A 251 12.34 -13.73 3.21
N THR A 252 11.33 -12.88 3.09
CA THR A 252 11.20 -11.70 3.98
C THR A 252 10.89 -12.11 5.42
N GLY A 253 10.27 -13.28 5.65
CA GLY A 253 9.76 -13.70 6.96
C GLY A 253 8.63 -12.80 7.48
N TYR A 254 7.94 -12.08 6.60
CA TYR A 254 6.91 -11.12 6.96
C TYR A 254 5.57 -11.81 7.26
N SER A 255 4.91 -11.36 8.33
CA SER A 255 3.51 -11.63 8.63
C SER A 255 2.73 -10.33 8.65
N GLY A 256 1.63 -10.24 7.91
CA GLY A 256 0.79 -9.04 7.82
C GLY A 256 0.20 -8.83 6.44
N LEU A 257 -0.49 -7.71 6.28
CA LEU A 257 -1.00 -7.26 5.00
C LEU A 257 0.14 -6.64 4.17
N PHE A 258 0.17 -6.91 2.87
CA PHE A 258 1.21 -6.39 1.98
C PHE A 258 0.66 -6.09 0.59
N SER A 259 1.41 -5.34 -0.22
CA SER A 259 1.23 -5.26 -1.67
C SER A 259 2.55 -5.34 -2.40
N LEU A 260 2.59 -6.10 -3.51
CA LEU A 260 3.69 -6.14 -4.47
C LEU A 260 3.29 -5.29 -5.68
N GLU A 261 4.15 -4.38 -6.09
CA GLU A 261 3.90 -3.49 -7.23
C GLU A 261 4.70 -3.95 -8.45
N PHE A 262 4.03 -4.03 -9.60
CA PHE A 262 4.60 -4.49 -10.85
C PHE A 262 4.26 -3.57 -12.01
N ILE A 263 5.18 -3.51 -12.96
CA ILE A 263 4.93 -3.01 -14.33
C ILE A 263 5.11 -4.20 -15.28
N ARG A 264 4.07 -4.53 -16.05
CA ARG A 264 4.21 -5.38 -17.23
C ARG A 264 4.69 -4.50 -18.37
N GLY A 265 5.87 -4.81 -18.90
CA GLY A 265 6.42 -4.12 -20.06
C GLY A 265 5.73 -4.56 -21.36
N GLU A 266 5.88 -3.78 -22.43
CA GLU A 266 5.45 -4.17 -23.79
C GLU A 266 6.17 -5.43 -24.30
N ASP A 267 7.28 -5.81 -23.68
CA ASP A 267 7.98 -7.09 -23.88
C ASP A 267 7.30 -8.29 -23.21
N GLY A 268 6.20 -8.06 -22.50
CA GLY A 268 5.43 -9.08 -21.78
C GLY A 268 6.04 -9.54 -20.46
N VAL A 269 7.12 -8.90 -20.00
CA VAL A 269 7.79 -9.25 -18.74
C VAL A 269 7.16 -8.47 -17.59
N ASP A 270 6.87 -9.15 -16.46
CA ASP A 270 6.40 -8.55 -15.22
C ASP A 270 7.61 -8.09 -14.40
N TYR A 271 7.87 -6.80 -14.39
CA TYR A 271 8.96 -6.20 -13.61
C TYR A 271 8.46 -5.82 -12.21
N PHE A 272 9.05 -6.45 -11.19
CA PHE A 272 8.83 -6.09 -9.80
C PHE A 272 9.45 -4.73 -9.50
N MET A 273 8.66 -3.85 -8.89
CA MET A 273 9.07 -2.48 -8.60
C MET A 273 9.33 -2.24 -7.12
N GLU A 274 8.39 -2.67 -6.26
CA GLU A 274 8.51 -2.55 -4.80
C GLU A 274 7.50 -3.44 -4.06
N ILE A 275 7.75 -3.62 -2.77
CA ILE A 275 6.80 -4.16 -1.80
C ILE A 275 6.46 -3.11 -0.76
N ASN A 276 5.19 -3.05 -0.38
CA ASN A 276 4.72 -2.30 0.76
C ASN A 276 4.35 -3.26 1.89
N PHE A 277 5.04 -3.18 3.03
CA PHE A 277 4.82 -4.02 4.22
C PHE A 277 3.73 -3.44 5.13
N ARG A 278 2.57 -3.21 4.57
CA ARG A 278 1.40 -2.60 5.22
C ARG A 278 0.15 -2.82 4.40
N ASN A 279 -1.00 -2.43 4.95
CA ASN A 279 -2.19 -2.37 4.12
C ASN A 279 -2.05 -1.33 3.01
N ASP A 280 -2.42 -1.72 1.80
CA ASP A 280 -2.38 -0.85 0.63
C ASP A 280 -3.64 0.03 0.51
N GLY A 281 -3.50 1.24 -0.05
CA GLY A 281 -4.64 2.15 -0.29
C GLY A 281 -5.71 1.58 -1.21
N ASN A 282 -5.32 0.67 -2.08
CA ASN A 282 -6.21 -0.01 -3.03
C ASN A 282 -6.83 -1.31 -2.46
N SER A 283 -6.47 -1.74 -1.24
CA SER A 283 -6.85 -3.06 -0.67
C SER A 283 -8.36 -3.30 -0.56
N ILE A 284 -9.16 -2.24 -0.52
CA ILE A 284 -10.64 -2.35 -0.50
C ILE A 284 -11.18 -3.08 -1.75
N CYS A 285 -10.42 -3.12 -2.86
CA CYS A 285 -10.80 -3.85 -4.07
C CYS A 285 -10.87 -5.36 -3.82
N VAL A 286 -9.97 -5.90 -3.00
CA VAL A 286 -9.97 -7.33 -2.62
C VAL A 286 -11.21 -7.67 -1.82
N THR A 287 -11.56 -6.81 -0.83
CA THR A 287 -12.81 -6.96 -0.06
C THR A 287 -14.04 -6.85 -0.95
N ALA A 288 -14.06 -5.90 -1.90
CA ALA A 288 -15.17 -5.72 -2.84
C ALA A 288 -15.32 -6.92 -3.79
N SER A 289 -14.21 -7.55 -4.18
CA SER A 289 -14.18 -8.76 -5.01
C SER A 289 -14.68 -10.01 -4.28
N GLY A 290 -14.70 -10.04 -2.94
CA GLY A 290 -15.25 -11.14 -2.14
C GLY A 290 -14.33 -11.74 -1.09
N MET A 291 -13.03 -11.39 -1.04
CA MET A 291 -12.10 -11.87 -0.01
C MET A 291 -11.65 -10.73 0.90
N ASN A 292 -11.81 -10.89 2.21
CA ASN A 292 -11.54 -9.83 3.19
C ASN A 292 -10.21 -10.09 3.91
N LEU A 293 -9.08 -9.62 3.34
CA LEU A 293 -7.74 -9.84 3.88
C LEU A 293 -7.55 -9.26 5.30
N PRO A 294 -8.02 -8.05 5.65
CA PRO A 294 -7.99 -7.56 7.03
C PRO A 294 -8.70 -8.46 8.03
N TYR A 295 -9.82 -9.05 7.63
CA TYR A 295 -10.57 -9.98 8.48
C TYR A 295 -9.87 -11.34 8.59
N ILE A 296 -9.24 -11.84 7.53
CA ILE A 296 -8.38 -13.03 7.56
C ILE A 296 -7.22 -12.84 8.54
N TRP A 297 -6.53 -11.69 8.49
CA TRP A 297 -5.49 -11.34 9.44
C TRP A 297 -6.00 -11.35 10.89
N TYR A 298 -7.18 -10.78 11.11
CA TYR A 298 -7.83 -10.78 12.43
C TYR A 298 -8.18 -12.19 12.91
N LEU A 299 -8.83 -13.00 12.09
CA LEU A 299 -9.25 -14.37 12.45
C LEU A 299 -8.04 -15.24 12.81
N TYR A 300 -7.03 -15.26 11.94
CA TYR A 300 -5.82 -16.05 12.16
C TYR A 300 -5.17 -15.71 13.51
N ASN A 301 -4.95 -14.43 13.79
CA ASN A 301 -4.33 -13.97 15.03
C ASN A 301 -5.25 -14.07 16.26
N SER A 302 -6.53 -14.32 16.05
CA SER A 302 -7.50 -14.67 17.12
C SER A 302 -7.57 -16.17 17.37
N GLY A 303 -6.80 -16.99 16.65
CA GLY A 303 -6.79 -18.45 16.77
C GLY A 303 -8.00 -19.12 16.12
N ASN A 304 -8.67 -18.45 15.18
CA ASN A 304 -9.80 -19.00 14.45
C ASN A 304 -9.36 -19.61 13.11
N ASN A 305 -10.12 -20.56 12.59
CA ASN A 305 -9.97 -21.09 11.24
C ASN A 305 -10.29 -20.00 10.21
N ILE A 306 -9.52 -19.95 9.11
CA ILE A 306 -9.67 -19.00 8.02
C ILE A 306 -10.17 -19.64 6.72
N ASP A 307 -10.34 -20.97 6.65
CA ASP A 307 -10.65 -21.70 5.42
C ASP A 307 -11.94 -21.20 4.75
N ASP A 308 -12.96 -20.90 5.53
CA ASP A 308 -14.24 -20.37 5.03
C ASP A 308 -14.12 -18.95 4.41
N GLU A 309 -13.04 -18.22 4.71
CA GLU A 309 -12.79 -16.89 4.18
C GLU A 309 -11.90 -16.92 2.91
N LEU A 310 -11.29 -18.08 2.58
CA LEU A 310 -10.48 -18.26 1.38
C LEU A 310 -11.35 -18.56 0.14
N CYS A 311 -12.24 -17.64 -0.17
CA CYS A 311 -13.32 -17.79 -1.17
C CYS A 311 -12.85 -17.53 -2.61
N TYR A 312 -11.74 -18.13 -3.07
CA TYR A 312 -11.16 -17.91 -4.40
C TYR A 312 -12.16 -18.10 -5.56
N ASP A 313 -12.99 -19.13 -5.51
CA ASP A 313 -13.91 -19.49 -6.59
C ASP A 313 -15.09 -18.52 -6.70
N SER A 314 -15.50 -17.88 -5.62
CA SER A 314 -16.63 -16.95 -5.59
C SER A 314 -16.23 -15.49 -5.84
N MET A 315 -14.94 -15.18 -5.91
CA MET A 315 -14.46 -13.83 -6.17
C MET A 315 -14.89 -13.34 -7.54
N LYS A 316 -15.12 -12.03 -7.66
CA LYS A 316 -15.57 -11.37 -8.88
C LYS A 316 -14.60 -10.29 -9.32
N GLU A 317 -14.52 -10.06 -10.63
CA GLU A 317 -13.92 -8.85 -11.15
C GLU A 317 -14.74 -7.65 -10.68
N VAL A 318 -14.07 -6.58 -10.23
CA VAL A 318 -14.73 -5.35 -9.75
C VAL A 318 -13.97 -4.10 -10.18
N LEU A 319 -14.72 -3.02 -10.39
CA LEU A 319 -14.20 -1.67 -10.62
C LEU A 319 -14.26 -0.88 -9.31
N VAL A 320 -13.14 -0.27 -8.94
CA VAL A 320 -13.02 0.51 -7.70
C VAL A 320 -12.48 1.90 -8.01
N MET A 321 -13.10 2.92 -7.43
CA MET A 321 -12.78 4.32 -7.73
C MET A 321 -12.48 5.13 -6.46
N PRO A 322 -11.33 5.82 -6.40
CA PRO A 322 -11.08 6.89 -5.43
C PRO A 322 -11.74 8.19 -5.94
N GLU A 323 -13.03 8.32 -5.71
CA GLU A 323 -13.90 9.30 -6.39
C GLU A 323 -13.40 10.75 -6.34
N PHE A 324 -12.86 11.18 -5.18
CA PHE A 324 -12.35 12.55 -5.04
C PHE A 324 -11.01 12.78 -5.74
N ASN A 325 -10.19 11.75 -5.82
CA ASN A 325 -8.93 11.83 -6.54
C ASN A 325 -9.18 11.76 -8.05
N ASP A 326 -10.11 10.90 -8.48
CA ASP A 326 -10.36 10.64 -9.90
C ASP A 326 -11.16 11.77 -10.60
N ILE A 327 -12.04 12.47 -9.88
CA ILE A 327 -12.77 13.63 -10.43
C ILE A 327 -11.80 14.72 -10.93
N GLY A 328 -10.60 14.81 -10.33
CA GLY A 328 -9.54 15.70 -10.78
C GLY A 328 -9.14 15.48 -12.25
N ASN A 329 -9.28 14.26 -12.77
CA ASN A 329 -8.98 13.94 -14.16
C ASN A 329 -10.01 14.61 -15.11
N ALA A 330 -11.29 14.68 -14.74
CA ALA A 330 -12.31 15.38 -15.50
C ALA A 330 -12.18 16.90 -15.36
N ILE A 331 -11.92 17.41 -14.15
CA ILE A 331 -11.72 18.85 -13.90
C ILE A 331 -10.54 19.40 -14.71
N HIS A 332 -9.45 18.64 -14.84
CA HIS A 332 -8.26 19.06 -15.59
C HIS A 332 -8.29 18.63 -17.07
N ASN A 333 -9.46 18.32 -17.61
CA ASN A 333 -9.69 17.93 -19.02
C ASN A 333 -8.83 16.75 -19.53
N ARG A 334 -8.37 15.86 -18.61
CA ARG A 334 -7.65 14.64 -18.99
C ARG A 334 -8.55 13.54 -19.52
N ILE A 335 -9.83 13.58 -19.10
CA ILE A 335 -10.92 12.76 -19.60
C ILE A 335 -12.16 13.64 -19.75
N SER A 336 -13.08 13.26 -20.63
CA SER A 336 -14.36 13.96 -20.75
C SER A 336 -15.26 13.68 -19.54
N TRP A 337 -16.13 14.64 -19.21
CA TRP A 337 -17.13 14.47 -18.16
C TRP A 337 -18.09 13.31 -18.43
N SER A 338 -18.45 13.09 -19.71
CA SER A 338 -19.30 11.96 -20.10
C SER A 338 -18.63 10.61 -19.78
N LYS A 339 -17.32 10.49 -20.05
CA LYS A 339 -16.54 9.30 -19.71
C LYS A 339 -16.47 9.10 -18.19
N TRP A 340 -16.16 10.16 -17.43
CA TRP A 340 -16.12 10.08 -15.97
C TRP A 340 -17.45 9.64 -15.35
N ILE A 341 -18.58 10.23 -15.81
CA ILE A 341 -19.92 9.85 -15.35
C ILE A 341 -20.23 8.38 -15.69
N SER A 342 -19.85 7.93 -16.89
CA SER A 342 -20.01 6.52 -17.29
C SER A 342 -19.21 5.59 -16.34
N ASP A 343 -17.96 5.95 -16.03
CA ASP A 343 -17.12 5.16 -15.13
C ASP A 343 -17.68 5.12 -13.70
N VAL A 344 -18.19 6.26 -13.19
CA VAL A 344 -18.89 6.33 -11.89
C VAL A 344 -20.10 5.39 -11.84
N LYS A 345 -20.89 5.32 -12.90
CA LYS A 345 -22.08 4.44 -12.96
C LYS A 345 -21.70 2.95 -12.97
N ASN A 346 -20.55 2.62 -13.54
CA ASN A 346 -20.06 1.24 -13.65
C ASN A 346 -19.15 0.83 -12.47
N THR A 347 -18.91 1.73 -11.52
CA THR A 347 -18.06 1.46 -10.35
C THR A 347 -18.82 0.62 -9.33
N ASP A 348 -18.25 -0.52 -8.97
CA ASP A 348 -18.80 -1.44 -7.97
C ASP A 348 -18.57 -0.96 -6.54
N ARG A 349 -17.43 -0.32 -6.28
CA ARG A 349 -17.07 0.19 -4.94
C ARG A 349 -16.33 1.52 -5.03
N PHE A 350 -16.78 2.48 -4.23
CA PHE A 350 -16.07 3.74 -3.98
C PHE A 350 -15.18 3.61 -2.75
N MET A 351 -14.06 4.35 -2.73
CA MET A 351 -13.12 4.30 -1.61
C MET A 351 -13.59 5.16 -0.43
N GLU A 352 -14.15 6.34 -0.69
CA GLU A 352 -14.63 7.25 0.35
C GLU A 352 -16.13 7.08 0.64
N PHE A 353 -16.97 6.93 -0.39
CA PHE A 353 -18.41 6.75 -0.19
C PHE A 353 -18.76 5.29 0.16
N SER A 354 -19.57 5.09 1.19
CA SER A 354 -20.23 3.83 1.49
C SER A 354 -21.62 4.07 2.03
N LYS A 355 -22.64 3.43 1.42
CA LYS A 355 -24.02 3.50 1.89
C LYS A 355 -24.20 3.03 3.34
N HIS A 356 -23.31 2.17 3.80
CA HIS A 356 -23.35 1.61 5.15
C HIS A 356 -22.57 2.45 6.17
N ASP A 357 -21.72 3.40 5.72
CA ASP A 357 -20.90 4.24 6.60
C ASP A 357 -20.67 5.60 5.95
N GLN A 358 -21.73 6.43 5.92
CA GLN A 358 -21.77 7.67 5.14
C GLN A 358 -21.10 8.86 5.82
N LYS A 359 -21.04 8.90 7.15
CA LYS A 359 -20.54 10.08 7.90
C LYS A 359 -19.14 10.51 7.48
N PRO A 360 -18.13 9.63 7.30
CA PRO A 360 -16.80 10.03 6.87
C PRO A 360 -16.82 10.78 5.53
N PHE A 361 -17.60 10.32 4.56
CA PHE A 361 -17.74 10.95 3.25
C PHE A 361 -18.30 12.37 3.34
N TRP A 362 -19.41 12.56 4.08
CA TRP A 362 -20.01 13.89 4.25
C TRP A 362 -19.09 14.84 5.03
N MET A 363 -18.35 14.33 6.02
CA MET A 363 -17.36 15.12 6.74
C MET A 363 -16.16 15.51 5.87
N TYR A 364 -15.72 14.64 4.98
CA TYR A 364 -14.69 14.96 4.00
C TYR A 364 -15.12 16.11 3.09
N ILE A 365 -16.33 16.03 2.52
CA ILE A 365 -16.90 17.10 1.67
C ILE A 365 -17.04 18.40 2.46
N PHE A 366 -17.63 18.34 3.66
CA PHE A 366 -17.83 19.50 4.51
C PHE A 366 -16.51 20.23 4.79
N LYS A 367 -15.47 19.49 5.20
CA LYS A 367 -14.16 20.07 5.47
C LYS A 367 -13.53 20.72 4.24
N ARG A 368 -13.69 20.12 3.05
CA ARG A 368 -13.19 20.71 1.80
C ARG A 368 -13.92 22.00 1.40
N ILE A 369 -15.23 22.07 1.60
CA ILE A 369 -16.02 23.26 1.27
C ILE A 369 -15.69 24.42 2.21
N PHE A 370 -15.53 24.13 3.50
CA PHE A 370 -15.34 25.18 4.52
C PHE A 370 -13.85 25.41 4.88
N HIS A 371 -12.92 24.74 4.22
CA HIS A 371 -11.47 24.87 4.43
C HIS A 371 -11.07 24.67 5.90
N ILE A 372 -11.70 23.71 6.61
CA ILE A 372 -11.48 23.40 8.04
C ILE A 372 -10.61 22.15 8.20
#